data_5d246b1f91b89825cc3d314f56b7ab41
#
_entry.id   5d246b1f91b89825cc3d314f56b7ab41
#
_cell.length_a   1.000
_cell.length_b   1.000
_cell.length_c   1.000
_cell.angle_alpha   90.00
_cell.angle_beta   90.00
_cell.angle_gamma   90.00
#
_symmetry.space_group_name_H-M   'P 1'
#
loop_
_entity.id
_entity.type
_entity.pdbx_description
1 polymer ?
#
loop_
_entity_poly.entity_id
_entity_poly.type
_entity_poly.pdbx_seq_one_letter_code
_entity_poly.pdbx_strand_id
1 'polypeptide(L)'
;YDAVPVTNRVYTRYSSSFYFAFKGLPQIVKPAKGSQLFELRTYEGYSENAVDRKTDMFNDGELTIFEETGLHSVFFGSQVSGPLMPALTYMLSFKNMEERNSNWAKFSAHPEWKRISKLPMYANSVSDIKRTFLKPLAYSQL
;
A
#
# COMPACT_ATOMS: atom_id res chain seq x y z
N TYR A 1 -20.62 -1.57 20.79
CA TYR A 1 -19.58 -1.13 21.76
C TYR A 1 -20.18 -0.74 23.11
N ASP A 2 -21.29 -0.04 23.10
CA ASP A 2 -21.91 0.56 24.31
C ASP A 2 -22.33 -0.46 25.37
N ALA A 3 -22.58 -1.72 24.96
CA ALA A 3 -22.91 -2.80 25.86
C ALA A 3 -21.69 -3.44 26.57
N VAL A 4 -20.47 -3.02 26.22
CA VAL A 4 -19.24 -3.60 26.79
C VAL A 4 -18.74 -2.70 27.93
N PRO A 5 -18.52 -3.24 29.14
CA PRO A 5 -17.99 -2.46 30.27
C PRO A 5 -16.62 -1.85 29.95
N VAL A 6 -16.33 -0.68 30.49
CA VAL A 6 -15.04 -0.01 30.31
C VAL A 6 -13.84 -0.83 30.77
N THR A 7 -14.06 -1.76 31.70
CA THR A 7 -13.06 -2.71 32.20
C THR A 7 -12.73 -3.83 31.23
N ASN A 8 -13.58 -4.04 30.21
CA ASN A 8 -13.40 -5.07 29.16
C ASN A 8 -13.63 -4.50 27.78
N ARG A 9 -13.00 -3.36 27.48
CA ARG A 9 -13.16 -2.65 26.20
C ARG A 9 -12.66 -3.49 25.01
N VAL A 10 -13.40 -3.39 23.90
CA VAL A 10 -13.11 -4.13 22.66
C VAL A 10 -11.87 -3.63 21.90
N TYR A 11 -11.40 -2.41 22.19
CA TYR A 11 -10.16 -1.86 21.65
C TYR A 11 -9.54 -0.86 22.65
N THR A 12 -8.24 -0.67 22.53
CA THR A 12 -7.50 0.32 23.32
C THR A 12 -7.52 1.68 22.65
N ARG A 13 -7.32 1.70 21.34
CA ARG A 13 -7.32 2.87 20.46
C ARG A 13 -7.77 2.49 19.07
N TYR A 14 -8.31 3.45 18.34
CA TYR A 14 -8.49 3.36 16.91
C TYR A 14 -7.98 4.64 16.25
N SER A 15 -7.66 4.56 14.96
CA SER A 15 -7.32 5.71 14.14
C SER A 15 -8.08 5.62 12.81
N SER A 16 -8.38 6.78 12.27
CA SER A 16 -8.94 6.93 10.93
C SER A 16 -7.97 7.66 10.04
N SER A 17 -7.94 7.29 8.77
CA SER A 17 -7.18 8.00 7.74
C SER A 17 -8.06 8.23 6.52
N PHE A 18 -7.88 9.39 5.90
CA PHE A 18 -8.55 9.76 4.66
C PHE A 18 -7.51 9.86 3.54
N TYR A 19 -7.83 9.29 2.38
CA TYR A 19 -6.92 9.20 1.24
C TYR A 19 -7.57 9.68 -0.04
N PHE A 20 -6.81 10.37 -0.89
CA PHE A 20 -7.12 10.49 -2.30
C PHE A 20 -6.52 9.34 -3.08
N ALA A 21 -7.35 8.67 -3.90
CA ALA A 21 -6.88 7.60 -4.77
C ALA A 21 -5.86 8.12 -5.79
N PHE A 22 -4.89 7.28 -6.15
CA PHE A 22 -3.93 7.60 -7.20
C PHE A 22 -4.63 7.68 -8.57
N LYS A 23 -4.12 8.56 -9.45
CA LYS A 23 -4.65 8.70 -10.81
C LYS A 23 -4.61 7.38 -11.59
N GLY A 24 -3.53 6.62 -11.43
CA GLY A 24 -3.33 5.33 -12.10
C GLY A 24 -4.18 4.19 -11.53
N LEU A 25 -4.77 4.35 -10.33
CA LEU A 25 -5.69 3.40 -9.71
C LEU A 25 -6.79 4.17 -8.95
N PRO A 26 -7.76 4.80 -9.65
CA PRO A 26 -8.72 5.73 -9.04
C PRO A 26 -9.85 5.04 -8.27
N GLN A 27 -9.91 3.71 -8.29
CA GLN A 27 -10.94 2.92 -7.64
C GLN A 27 -10.32 1.71 -6.94
N ILE A 28 -11.01 1.20 -5.92
CA ILE A 28 -10.65 -0.06 -5.28
C ILE A 28 -10.88 -1.19 -6.29
N VAL A 29 -9.87 -2.02 -6.48
CA VAL A 29 -9.92 -3.21 -7.34
C VAL A 29 -10.14 -4.44 -6.45
N LYS A 30 -11.01 -5.34 -6.88
CA LYS A 30 -11.21 -6.61 -6.17
C LYS A 30 -9.90 -7.38 -6.10
N PRO A 31 -9.58 -7.98 -4.94
CA PRO A 31 -8.42 -8.85 -4.81
C PRO A 31 -8.44 -9.98 -5.82
N ALA A 32 -7.27 -10.50 -6.19
CA ALA A 32 -7.16 -11.66 -7.05
C ALA A 32 -7.95 -12.84 -6.44
N LYS A 33 -8.62 -13.61 -7.29
CA LYS A 33 -9.43 -14.76 -6.83
C LYS A 33 -8.57 -15.74 -6.01
N GLY A 34 -9.04 -16.06 -4.81
CA GLY A 34 -8.35 -16.97 -3.90
C GLY A 34 -7.27 -16.31 -3.05
N SER A 35 -7.20 -14.98 -3.01
CA SER A 35 -6.31 -14.27 -2.11
C SER A 35 -6.61 -14.62 -0.65
N GLN A 36 -5.56 -14.98 0.09
CA GLN A 36 -5.60 -15.32 1.53
C GLN A 36 -4.64 -14.45 2.35
N LEU A 37 -3.90 -13.57 1.68
CA LEU A 37 -2.92 -12.67 2.27
C LEU A 37 -3.03 -11.29 1.65
N PHE A 38 -3.11 -10.27 2.49
CA PHE A 38 -2.99 -8.88 2.07
C PHE A 38 -1.73 -8.26 2.67
N GLU A 39 -1.06 -7.41 1.91
CA GLU A 39 0.05 -6.60 2.40
C GLU A 39 -0.35 -5.12 2.31
N LEU A 40 -0.57 -4.50 3.46
CA LEU A 40 -0.79 -3.07 3.59
C LEU A 40 0.56 -2.40 3.80
N ARG A 41 0.91 -1.43 2.97
CA ARG A 41 2.15 -0.67 3.07
C ARG A 41 1.87 0.81 3.18
N THR A 42 2.45 1.44 4.18
CA THR A 42 2.46 2.90 4.34
C THR A 42 3.88 3.40 4.17
N TYR A 43 4.06 4.34 3.26
CA TYR A 43 5.32 5.03 2.99
C TYR A 43 5.23 6.43 3.56
N GLU A 44 6.04 6.72 4.57
CA GLU A 44 6.19 8.06 5.11
C GLU A 44 7.23 8.83 4.28
N GLY A 45 6.98 10.10 4.05
CA GLY A 45 7.91 11.00 3.36
C GLY A 45 8.51 12.02 4.30
N TYR A 46 9.59 12.67 3.87
CA TYR A 46 10.23 13.77 4.60
C TYR A 46 9.42 15.07 4.52
N SER A 47 8.54 15.18 3.53
CA SER A 47 7.67 16.31 3.27
C SER A 47 6.55 15.89 2.33
N GLU A 48 5.51 16.73 2.21
CA GLU A 48 4.43 16.53 1.24
C GLU A 48 4.97 16.38 -0.18
N ASN A 49 5.90 17.25 -0.59
CA ASN A 49 6.56 17.16 -1.91
C ASN A 49 7.30 15.82 -2.11
N ALA A 50 7.90 15.24 -1.07
CA ALA A 50 8.52 13.92 -1.16
C ALA A 50 7.49 12.82 -1.43
N VAL A 51 6.33 12.88 -0.75
CA VAL A 51 5.20 11.95 -0.98
C VAL A 51 4.61 12.15 -2.38
N ASP A 52 4.47 13.39 -2.85
CA ASP A 52 3.99 13.70 -4.20
C ASP A 52 4.92 13.09 -5.26
N ARG A 53 6.23 13.27 -5.15
CA ARG A 53 7.20 12.64 -6.06
C ARG A 53 7.13 11.11 -6.05
N LYS A 54 6.89 10.50 -4.87
CA LYS A 54 6.72 9.04 -4.80
C LYS A 54 5.39 8.60 -5.42
N THR A 55 4.33 9.39 -5.25
CA THR A 55 3.04 9.17 -5.91
C THR A 55 3.15 9.28 -7.43
N ASP A 56 3.88 10.28 -7.93
CA ASP A 56 4.17 10.43 -9.36
C ASP A 56 4.96 9.23 -9.89
N MET A 57 5.98 8.76 -9.18
CA MET A 57 6.72 7.56 -9.55
C MET A 57 5.82 6.33 -9.72
N PHE A 58 4.84 6.14 -8.83
CA PHE A 58 3.84 5.08 -8.98
C PHE A 58 3.01 5.28 -10.24
N ASN A 59 2.47 6.48 -10.45
CA ASN A 59 1.61 6.79 -11.59
C ASN A 59 2.34 6.72 -12.93
N ASP A 60 3.64 7.08 -12.97
CA ASP A 60 4.43 7.18 -14.19
C ASP A 60 5.03 5.84 -14.65
N GLY A 61 4.98 4.79 -13.81
CA GLY A 61 5.52 3.50 -14.24
C GLY A 61 5.46 2.38 -13.21
N GLU A 62 5.55 2.64 -11.91
CA GLU A 62 5.65 1.58 -10.91
C GLU A 62 4.38 0.72 -10.85
N LEU A 63 3.19 1.30 -11.07
CA LEU A 63 1.93 0.56 -11.14
C LEU A 63 1.91 -0.45 -12.29
N THR A 64 2.45 -0.10 -13.45
CA THR A 64 2.59 -1.02 -14.60
C THR A 64 3.52 -2.18 -14.25
N ILE A 65 4.65 -1.89 -13.60
CA ILE A 65 5.58 -2.94 -13.15
C ILE A 65 4.92 -3.86 -12.13
N PHE A 66 4.06 -3.34 -11.25
CA PHE A 66 3.29 -4.15 -10.30
C PHE A 66 2.40 -5.16 -11.03
N GLU A 67 1.67 -4.71 -12.06
CA GLU A 67 0.83 -5.56 -12.89
C GLU A 67 1.65 -6.66 -13.59
N GLU A 68 2.76 -6.29 -14.25
CA GLU A 68 3.64 -7.20 -14.98
C GLU A 68 4.31 -8.24 -14.08
N THR A 69 4.52 -7.93 -12.81
CA THR A 69 5.19 -8.80 -11.85
C THR A 69 4.25 -9.57 -10.92
N GLY A 70 2.92 -9.37 -11.10
CA GLY A 70 1.89 -10.06 -10.31
C GLY A 70 1.70 -9.48 -8.90
N LEU A 71 2.16 -8.27 -8.64
CA LEU A 71 1.84 -7.52 -7.43
C LEU A 71 0.43 -6.94 -7.56
N HIS A 72 -0.58 -7.78 -7.26
CA HIS A 72 -1.98 -7.44 -7.50
C HIS A 72 -2.46 -6.30 -6.61
N SER A 73 -2.65 -5.15 -7.22
CA SER A 73 -3.05 -3.89 -6.58
C SER A 73 -4.52 -3.92 -6.17
N VAL A 74 -4.82 -3.55 -4.92
CA VAL A 74 -6.19 -3.43 -4.41
C VAL A 74 -6.58 -1.96 -4.29
N PHE A 75 -5.76 -1.13 -3.67
CA PHE A 75 -5.92 0.33 -3.66
C PHE A 75 -4.57 1.02 -3.47
N PHE A 76 -4.49 2.28 -3.88
CA PHE A 76 -3.40 3.22 -3.63
C PHE A 76 -3.99 4.58 -3.28
N GLY A 77 -3.44 5.24 -2.25
CA GLY A 77 -3.92 6.56 -1.84
C GLY A 77 -2.86 7.41 -1.17
N SER A 78 -2.86 8.70 -1.51
CA SER A 78 -2.12 9.74 -0.80
C SER A 78 -2.92 10.17 0.42
N GLN A 79 -2.31 10.15 1.60
CA GLN A 79 -2.99 10.50 2.85
C GLN A 79 -3.23 12.00 2.94
N VAL A 80 -4.48 12.37 3.18
CA VAL A 80 -4.93 13.76 3.33
C VAL A 80 -5.12 14.13 4.80
N SER A 81 -5.54 13.14 5.59
CA SER A 81 -5.74 13.30 7.03
C SER A 81 -5.53 11.95 7.73
N GLY A 82 -5.00 11.99 8.93
CA GLY A 82 -4.75 10.80 9.76
C GLY A 82 -3.36 10.80 10.38
N PRO A 83 -2.99 9.74 11.08
CA PRO A 83 -1.64 9.60 11.63
C PRO A 83 -0.61 9.35 10.51
N LEU A 84 0.66 9.54 10.83
CA LEU A 84 1.82 9.23 9.94
C LEU A 84 1.96 10.15 8.72
N MET A 85 1.33 11.32 8.70
CA MET A 85 1.52 12.31 7.63
C MET A 85 2.91 12.97 7.67
N PRO A 86 3.47 13.33 6.49
CA PRO A 86 2.93 13.06 5.16
C PRO A 86 3.22 11.62 4.72
N ALA A 87 2.23 10.95 4.14
CA ALA A 87 2.34 9.54 3.78
C ALA A 87 1.44 9.16 2.59
N LEU A 88 1.76 8.04 1.97
CA LEU A 88 0.87 7.30 1.08
C LEU A 88 0.68 5.87 1.59
N THR A 89 -0.44 5.26 1.26
CA THR A 89 -0.74 3.87 1.64
C THR A 89 -1.30 3.11 0.47
N TYR A 90 -0.91 1.85 0.35
CA TYR A 90 -1.47 0.95 -0.64
C TYR A 90 -1.62 -0.48 -0.12
N MET A 91 -2.46 -1.26 -0.76
CA MET A 91 -2.69 -2.65 -0.42
C MET A 91 -2.55 -3.55 -1.64
N LEU A 92 -1.84 -4.66 -1.44
CA LEU A 92 -1.66 -5.73 -2.41
C LEU A 92 -2.30 -7.01 -1.89
N SER A 93 -2.69 -7.89 -2.81
CA SER A 93 -3.27 -9.20 -2.49
C SER A 93 -2.47 -10.35 -3.10
N PHE A 94 -2.41 -11.46 -2.36
CA PHE A 94 -1.66 -12.66 -2.71
C PHE A 94 -2.41 -13.91 -2.23
N LYS A 95 -2.14 -15.06 -2.84
CA LYS A 95 -2.61 -16.35 -2.34
C LYS A 95 -1.97 -16.71 -1.00
N ASN A 96 -0.66 -16.47 -0.90
CA ASN A 96 0.15 -16.81 0.26
C ASN A 96 1.47 -16.01 0.28
N MET A 97 2.30 -16.26 1.30
CA MET A 97 3.59 -15.59 1.47
C MET A 97 4.63 -16.00 0.40
N GLU A 98 4.54 -17.21 -0.14
CA GLU A 98 5.45 -17.70 -1.19
C GLU A 98 5.22 -16.92 -2.49
N GLU A 99 3.98 -16.80 -2.94
CA GLU A 99 3.62 -15.96 -4.10
C GLU A 99 4.05 -14.51 -3.90
N ARG A 100 3.76 -13.95 -2.71
CA ARG A 100 4.19 -12.60 -2.34
C ARG A 100 5.70 -12.43 -2.52
N ASN A 101 6.52 -13.32 -1.96
CA ASN A 101 7.97 -13.23 -2.01
C ASN A 101 8.49 -13.38 -3.45
N SER A 102 7.93 -14.32 -4.21
CA SER A 102 8.26 -14.52 -5.62
C SER A 102 7.98 -13.26 -6.46
N ASN A 103 6.80 -12.65 -6.29
CA ASN A 103 6.40 -11.48 -7.07
C ASN A 103 7.22 -10.23 -6.70
N TRP A 104 7.55 -10.03 -5.43
CA TRP A 104 8.48 -8.97 -5.02
C TRP A 104 9.90 -9.19 -5.55
N ALA A 105 10.37 -10.44 -5.67
CA ALA A 105 11.65 -10.75 -6.28
C ALA A 105 11.65 -10.39 -7.78
N LYS A 106 10.57 -10.71 -8.51
CA LYS A 106 10.39 -10.30 -9.92
C LYS A 106 10.40 -8.79 -10.07
N PHE A 107 9.66 -8.07 -9.22
CA PHE A 107 9.63 -6.61 -9.19
C PHE A 107 11.04 -6.03 -8.98
N SER A 108 11.77 -6.51 -7.99
CA SER A 108 13.12 -6.01 -7.69
C SER A 108 14.11 -6.28 -8.82
N ALA A 109 13.91 -7.36 -9.58
CA ALA A 109 14.73 -7.72 -10.74
C ALA A 109 14.33 -6.97 -12.02
N HIS A 110 13.14 -6.35 -12.05
CA HIS A 110 12.56 -5.77 -13.25
C HIS A 110 13.45 -4.65 -13.84
N PRO A 111 13.76 -4.66 -15.14
CA PRO A 111 14.67 -3.67 -15.75
C PRO A 111 14.17 -2.23 -15.58
N GLU A 112 12.88 -2.00 -15.79
CA GLU A 112 12.27 -0.69 -15.67
C GLU A 112 12.27 -0.20 -14.21
N TRP A 113 12.02 -1.07 -13.22
CA TRP A 113 12.21 -0.72 -11.82
C TRP A 113 13.63 -0.24 -11.53
N LYS A 114 14.64 -0.97 -12.02
CA LYS A 114 16.04 -0.59 -11.86
C LYS A 114 16.38 0.74 -12.51
N ARG A 115 15.67 1.11 -13.59
CA ARG A 115 15.82 2.40 -14.28
C ARG A 115 15.15 3.53 -13.48
N ILE A 116 13.85 3.41 -13.21
CA ILE A 116 13.07 4.49 -12.59
C ILE A 116 13.52 4.77 -11.15
N SER A 117 13.87 3.73 -10.38
CA SER A 117 14.33 3.86 -8.99
C SER A 117 15.63 4.66 -8.82
N LYS A 118 16.39 4.87 -9.91
CA LYS A 118 17.63 5.64 -9.93
C LYS A 118 17.46 7.07 -10.44
N LEU A 119 16.26 7.44 -10.87
CA LEU A 119 16.03 8.79 -11.38
C LEU A 119 16.15 9.82 -10.25
N PRO A 120 16.96 10.87 -10.41
CA PRO A 120 17.17 11.87 -9.36
C PRO A 120 15.88 12.52 -8.86
N MET A 121 14.88 12.68 -9.74
CA MET A 121 13.60 13.27 -9.39
C MET A 121 12.82 12.47 -8.32
N TYR A 122 13.07 11.18 -8.19
CA TYR A 122 12.42 10.30 -7.20
C TYR A 122 13.31 10.01 -5.99
N ALA A 123 14.53 10.54 -5.96
CA ALA A 123 15.44 10.31 -4.85
C ALA A 123 14.88 10.91 -3.53
N ASN A 124 15.20 10.27 -2.42
CA ASN A 124 14.83 10.72 -1.08
C ASN A 124 13.32 11.03 -0.94
N SER A 125 12.47 10.20 -1.55
CA SER A 125 11.01 10.38 -1.49
C SER A 125 10.33 9.57 -0.38
N VAL A 126 11.05 8.64 0.28
CA VAL A 126 10.53 7.77 1.35
C VAL A 126 11.48 7.83 2.53
N SER A 127 10.96 8.09 3.73
CA SER A 127 11.72 8.11 4.98
C SER A 127 11.54 6.84 5.81
N ASP A 128 10.35 6.23 5.77
CA ASP A 128 10.05 4.96 6.45
C ASP A 128 9.01 4.16 5.67
N ILE A 129 9.03 2.84 5.85
CA ILE A 129 8.07 1.91 5.24
C ILE A 129 7.50 0.99 6.31
N LYS A 130 6.24 1.22 6.65
CA LYS A 130 5.47 0.31 7.51
C LYS A 130 4.80 -0.77 6.67
N ARG A 131 4.86 -2.01 7.13
CA ARG A 131 4.25 -3.18 6.48
C ARG A 131 3.38 -3.93 7.47
N THR A 132 2.13 -4.18 7.09
CA THR A 132 1.19 -4.96 7.88
C THR A 132 0.62 -6.07 7.01
N PHE A 133 0.69 -7.30 7.49
CA PHE A 133 0.07 -8.44 6.83
C PHE A 133 -1.30 -8.70 7.44
N LEU A 134 -2.30 -8.89 6.57
CA LEU A 134 -3.67 -9.11 6.96
C LEU A 134 -4.18 -10.40 6.33
N LYS A 135 -5.04 -11.10 7.06
CA LYS A 135 -5.77 -12.26 6.55
C LYS A 135 -7.25 -11.87 6.42
N PRO A 136 -7.88 -12.09 5.25
CA PRO A 136 -9.30 -11.82 5.11
C PRO A 136 -10.12 -12.72 6.05
N LEU A 137 -11.14 -12.16 6.67
CA LEU A 137 -12.13 -12.90 7.43
C LEU A 137 -13.28 -13.31 6.52
N ALA A 138 -14.08 -14.29 6.95
CA ALA A 138 -15.19 -14.83 6.15
C ALA A 138 -16.24 -13.77 5.76
N TYR A 139 -16.30 -12.66 6.50
CA TYR A 139 -17.20 -11.53 6.24
C TYR A 139 -16.50 -10.33 5.61
N SER A 140 -15.25 -10.48 5.15
CA SER A 140 -14.55 -9.42 4.44
C SER A 140 -15.30 -9.03 3.16
N GLN A 141 -15.36 -7.74 2.88
CA GLN A 141 -15.97 -7.21 1.65
C GLN A 141 -14.97 -7.12 0.48
N LEU A 142 -13.72 -7.46 0.76
CA LEU A 142 -12.63 -7.54 -0.22
C LEU A 142 -12.31 -8.96 -0.57
#